data_8cea6dea4cc37707c40c15e160a83e53
#
_entry.id   8cea6dea4cc37707c40c15e160a83e53
#
_cell.length_a   1.000
_cell.length_b   1.000
_cell.length_c   1.000
_cell.angle_alpha   90.00
_cell.angle_beta   90.00
_cell.angle_gamma   90.00
#
_symmetry.space_group_name_H-M   'P 1'
#
loop_
_entity.id
_entity.type
_entity.pdbx_description
1 polymer ?
#
loop_
_entity_poly.entity_id
_entity_poly.type
_entity_poly.pdbx_seq_one_letter_code
_entity_poly.pdbx_strand_id
1 'polypeptide(L)'
;ICFASDHGRIWPYQKESGEFTLIELPTKGQITSIHPIAPDVSVITTDSDGFFTYNLRTKTNVHYSFLTCKALPAKPILSAYVDRSSEVWFEQEEPGVVAHFNPSTGVVTREQILIEYSNPERSRPAFHIHEDVNGYLWVHPYGGGFSYFDPQKKCLVPFYNGLGSRDWRFSNKIHSAFSDKQGNLWLCTHSKGLEKVTYRNVPFAMMTPMPHEHESLHNEVRALCEDKLGNLWVGLKDGILRIYDADRTYKGYLTENGIISTVGTPVKGTAYFIIQDSK
;
A
#
# COMPACT_ATOMS: atom_id res chain seq x y z
N ILE A 1 19.35 26.27 -0.41
CA ILE A 1 18.62 26.34 0.87
C ILE A 1 17.47 27.30 0.68
N CYS A 2 16.31 26.97 1.21
CA CYS A 2 15.12 27.79 1.13
C CYS A 2 14.45 27.85 2.50
N PHE A 3 14.02 29.03 2.93
CA PHE A 3 13.20 29.23 4.12
C PHE A 3 11.78 29.57 3.67
N ALA A 4 10.80 29.04 4.36
CA ALA A 4 9.40 29.33 4.12
C ALA A 4 8.70 29.69 5.43
N SER A 5 7.69 30.53 5.35
CA SER A 5 6.91 30.96 6.51
C SER A 5 5.42 31.01 6.19
N ASP A 6 4.67 31.58 7.11
CA ASP A 6 3.26 31.95 6.93
C ASP A 6 3.09 33.05 5.85
N HIS A 7 1.84 33.23 5.44
CA HIS A 7 1.45 34.22 4.43
C HIS A 7 2.18 34.08 3.07
N GLY A 8 2.49 32.85 2.67
CA GLY A 8 3.02 32.56 1.35
C GLY A 8 4.43 33.09 1.07
N ARG A 9 5.21 33.40 2.09
CA ARG A 9 6.56 33.97 1.91
C ARG A 9 7.64 32.91 1.88
N ILE A 10 8.53 33.02 0.91
CA ILE A 10 9.64 32.08 0.67
C ILE A 10 10.91 32.87 0.43
N TRP A 11 12.01 32.46 1.03
CA TRP A 11 13.34 33.06 0.86
C TRP A 11 14.34 32.01 0.35
N PRO A 12 14.50 31.83 -0.97
CA PRO A 12 15.58 31.04 -1.53
C PRO A 12 16.92 31.73 -1.31
N TYR A 13 17.91 30.94 -0.85
CA TYR A 13 19.28 31.38 -0.71
C TYR A 13 20.04 31.22 -2.03
N GLN A 14 20.65 32.30 -2.50
CA GLN A 14 21.50 32.30 -3.68
C GLN A 14 22.97 32.12 -3.26
N LYS A 15 23.57 31.00 -3.68
CA LYS A 15 24.94 30.67 -3.29
C LYS A 15 25.99 31.66 -3.83
N GLU A 16 25.77 32.15 -5.05
CA GLU A 16 26.71 33.03 -5.72
C GLU A 16 26.78 34.43 -5.09
N SER A 17 25.65 34.98 -4.67
CA SER A 17 25.58 36.32 -4.06
C SER A 17 25.63 36.30 -2.53
N GLY A 18 25.33 35.15 -1.92
CA GLY A 18 25.18 35.05 -0.46
C GLY A 18 23.89 35.71 0.08
N GLU A 19 22.93 35.98 -0.79
CA GLU A 19 21.74 36.76 -0.44
C GLU A 19 20.46 35.87 -0.49
N PHE A 20 19.42 36.34 0.21
CA PHE A 20 18.07 35.79 0.15
C PHE A 20 17.19 36.68 -0.72
N THR A 21 16.42 36.08 -1.59
CA THR A 21 15.43 36.78 -2.42
C THR A 21 14.03 36.45 -1.88
N LEU A 22 13.21 37.48 -1.63
CA LEU A 22 11.83 37.25 -1.22
C LEU A 22 10.95 36.87 -2.42
N ILE A 23 10.22 35.78 -2.29
CA ILE A 23 9.13 35.36 -3.15
C ILE A 23 7.85 35.43 -2.32
N GLU A 24 6.82 36.09 -2.84
CA GLU A 24 5.48 36.15 -2.22
C GLU A 24 4.48 35.45 -3.12
N LEU A 25 3.82 34.43 -2.57
CA LEU A 25 2.69 33.77 -3.22
C LEU A 25 1.37 34.43 -2.79
N PRO A 26 0.36 34.44 -3.64
CA PRO A 26 -0.94 35.06 -3.34
C PRO A 26 -1.79 34.18 -2.41
N THR A 27 -1.28 33.88 -1.23
CA THR A 27 -1.95 33.07 -0.20
C THR A 27 -1.71 33.64 1.19
N LYS A 28 -2.65 33.37 2.11
CA LYS A 28 -2.49 33.62 3.54
C LYS A 28 -2.10 32.34 4.30
N GLY A 29 -2.14 31.19 3.63
CA GLY A 29 -1.80 29.91 4.22
C GLY A 29 -0.34 29.79 4.60
N GLN A 30 -0.07 28.94 5.56
CA GLN A 30 1.29 28.52 5.92
C GLN A 30 1.83 27.60 4.84
N ILE A 31 3.06 27.81 4.40
CA ILE A 31 3.75 26.89 3.51
C ILE A 31 4.17 25.66 4.30
N THR A 32 3.74 24.50 3.85
CA THR A 32 4.01 23.21 4.52
C THR A 32 5.17 22.45 3.90
N SER A 33 5.33 22.56 2.57
CA SER A 33 6.51 21.97 1.89
C SER A 33 6.84 22.64 0.56
N ILE A 34 8.06 22.46 0.10
CA ILE A 34 8.56 22.94 -1.20
C ILE A 34 9.35 21.80 -1.83
N HIS A 35 8.96 21.40 -3.05
CA HIS A 35 9.61 20.31 -3.78
C HIS A 35 9.93 20.73 -5.23
N PRO A 36 11.18 20.63 -5.69
CA PRO A 36 11.52 20.84 -7.07
C PRO A 36 10.95 19.68 -7.91
N ILE A 37 10.32 20.02 -9.04
CA ILE A 37 9.79 19.06 -10.03
C ILE A 37 10.47 19.19 -11.40
N ALA A 38 11.17 20.31 -11.61
CA ALA A 38 12.02 20.56 -12.76
C ALA A 38 13.10 21.57 -12.35
N PRO A 39 14.14 21.81 -13.16
CA PRO A 39 15.25 22.72 -12.77
C PRO A 39 14.83 24.09 -12.26
N ASP A 40 13.78 24.66 -12.85
CA ASP A 40 13.30 26.01 -12.49
C ASP A 40 11.88 25.99 -11.90
N VAL A 41 11.27 24.82 -11.70
CA VAL A 41 9.88 24.71 -11.26
C VAL A 41 9.79 23.91 -9.97
N SER A 42 9.09 24.48 -9.00
CA SER A 42 8.81 23.84 -7.73
C SER A 42 7.30 23.75 -7.46
N VAL A 43 6.88 22.70 -6.78
CA VAL A 43 5.57 22.62 -6.14
C VAL A 43 5.70 23.12 -4.71
N ILE A 44 4.77 23.97 -4.31
CA ILE A 44 4.73 24.59 -2.99
C ILE A 44 3.36 24.31 -2.40
N THR A 45 3.30 23.60 -1.28
CA THR A 45 2.07 23.21 -0.62
C THR A 45 1.72 24.13 0.54
N THR A 46 0.44 24.23 0.83
CA THR A 46 -0.08 25.05 1.94
C THR A 46 -1.06 24.27 2.82
N ASP A 47 -1.21 24.73 4.04
CA ASP A 47 -2.15 24.14 5.01
C ASP A 47 -3.62 24.46 4.70
N SER A 48 -3.91 25.58 4.04
CA SER A 48 -5.27 26.12 3.94
C SER A 48 -5.73 26.52 2.54
N ASP A 49 -4.85 26.48 1.54
CA ASP A 49 -5.15 27.04 0.21
C ASP A 49 -4.68 26.16 -0.97
N GLY A 50 -4.52 24.85 -0.74
CA GLY A 50 -4.05 23.93 -1.77
C GLY A 50 -2.55 24.04 -2.02
N PHE A 51 -2.16 24.13 -3.30
CA PHE A 51 -0.76 24.21 -3.68
C PHE A 51 -0.53 25.13 -4.88
N PHE A 52 0.73 25.49 -5.09
CA PHE A 52 1.20 26.29 -6.20
C PHE A 52 2.28 25.55 -6.97
N THR A 53 2.32 25.73 -8.28
CA THR A 53 3.56 25.56 -9.05
C THR A 53 4.20 26.93 -9.24
N TYR A 54 5.49 27.03 -8.97
CA TYR A 54 6.24 28.29 -9.12
C TYR A 54 7.44 28.09 -10.04
N ASN A 55 7.54 28.94 -11.07
CA ASN A 55 8.70 28.96 -11.96
C ASN A 55 9.66 30.07 -11.54
N LEU A 56 10.86 29.69 -11.08
CA LEU A 56 11.90 30.58 -10.59
C LEU A 56 12.45 31.52 -11.67
N ARG A 57 12.49 31.07 -12.94
CA ARG A 57 13.03 31.86 -14.06
C ARG A 57 12.06 32.94 -14.50
N THR A 58 10.80 32.56 -14.72
CA THR A 58 9.77 33.51 -15.18
C THR A 58 9.10 34.27 -14.06
N LYS A 59 9.32 33.86 -12.81
CA LYS A 59 8.66 34.40 -11.60
C LYS A 59 7.15 34.32 -11.64
N THR A 60 6.62 33.28 -12.29
CA THR A 60 5.17 33.04 -12.42
C THR A 60 4.75 31.88 -11.55
N ASN A 61 3.50 31.91 -11.11
CA ASN A 61 2.89 30.79 -10.39
C ASN A 61 1.56 30.40 -11.01
N VAL A 62 1.16 29.13 -10.78
CA VAL A 62 -0.20 28.63 -11.04
C VAL A 62 -0.72 28.13 -9.70
N HIS A 63 -1.93 28.56 -9.35
CA HIS A 63 -2.57 28.22 -8.10
C HIS A 63 -3.63 27.11 -8.29
N TYR A 64 -3.49 26.04 -7.57
CA TYR A 64 -4.44 24.91 -7.49
C TYR A 64 -5.13 24.95 -6.12
N SER A 65 -6.17 25.79 -6.03
CA SER A 65 -6.90 25.97 -4.77
C SER A 65 -7.89 24.84 -4.52
N PHE A 66 -8.25 24.61 -3.27
CA PHE A 66 -9.32 23.68 -2.89
C PHE A 66 -10.68 24.02 -3.52
N LEU A 67 -10.90 25.28 -3.91
CA LEU A 67 -12.13 25.71 -4.55
C LEU A 67 -12.17 25.38 -6.04
N THR A 68 -11.04 25.48 -6.72
CA THR A 68 -10.94 25.31 -8.18
C THR A 68 -10.61 23.88 -8.57
N CYS A 69 -9.87 23.16 -7.75
CA CYS A 69 -9.45 21.79 -8.00
C CYS A 69 -10.26 20.79 -7.16
N LYS A 70 -11.35 20.27 -7.71
CA LYS A 70 -12.28 19.35 -7.01
C LYS A 70 -11.65 18.00 -6.65
N ALA A 71 -10.61 17.58 -7.34
CA ALA A 71 -9.90 16.35 -7.04
C ALA A 71 -9.03 16.49 -5.78
N LEU A 72 -8.67 17.72 -5.41
CA LEU A 72 -7.89 17.99 -4.21
C LEU A 72 -8.84 18.11 -3.00
N PRO A 73 -8.72 17.25 -1.98
CA PRO A 73 -9.49 17.39 -0.76
C PRO A 73 -9.28 18.75 -0.09
N ALA A 74 -10.33 19.37 0.42
CA ALA A 74 -10.27 20.66 1.15
C ALA A 74 -9.78 20.44 2.59
N LYS A 75 -8.60 19.86 2.73
CA LYS A 75 -7.91 19.53 3.97
C LYS A 75 -6.46 20.01 3.89
N PRO A 76 -5.83 20.34 5.04
CA PRO A 76 -4.42 20.72 5.06
C PRO A 76 -3.55 19.75 4.29
N ILE A 77 -2.67 20.28 3.44
CA ILE A 77 -1.59 19.51 2.86
C ILE A 77 -0.42 19.60 3.81
N LEU A 78 -0.04 18.48 4.42
CA LEU A 78 1.02 18.43 5.43
C LEU A 78 2.40 18.41 4.80
N SER A 79 2.52 17.69 3.69
CA SER A 79 3.75 17.51 2.94
C SER A 79 3.44 17.03 1.52
N ALA A 80 4.47 16.92 0.68
CA ALA A 80 4.38 16.30 -0.62
C ALA A 80 5.58 15.38 -0.85
N TYR A 81 5.41 14.43 -1.76
CA TYR A 81 6.46 13.55 -2.25
C TYR A 81 6.50 13.60 -3.78
N VAL A 82 7.68 13.74 -4.34
CA VAL A 82 7.88 13.69 -5.80
C VAL A 82 8.47 12.33 -6.15
N ASP A 83 7.73 11.54 -6.92
CA ASP A 83 8.17 10.22 -7.36
C ASP A 83 9.14 10.30 -8.56
N ARG A 84 9.69 9.13 -8.97
CA ARG A 84 10.63 9.05 -10.11
C ARG A 84 10.01 9.44 -11.45
N SER A 85 8.69 9.41 -11.54
CA SER A 85 7.94 9.87 -12.71
C SER A 85 7.69 11.36 -12.70
N SER A 86 8.17 12.08 -11.68
CA SER A 86 7.91 13.49 -11.41
C SER A 86 6.45 13.81 -11.11
N GLU A 87 5.64 12.82 -10.73
CA GLU A 87 4.33 13.08 -10.15
C GLU A 87 4.48 13.49 -8.69
N VAL A 88 3.60 14.39 -8.25
CA VAL A 88 3.62 14.95 -6.90
C VAL A 88 2.46 14.40 -6.09
N TRP A 89 2.77 13.67 -5.05
CA TRP A 89 1.81 13.02 -4.16
C TRP A 89 1.65 13.85 -2.89
N PHE A 90 0.41 14.13 -2.51
CA PHE A 90 0.11 15.02 -1.38
C PHE A 90 -0.27 14.25 -0.13
N GLU A 91 0.37 14.58 0.97
CA GLU A 91 0.01 14.14 2.31
C GLU A 91 -1.06 15.07 2.88
N GLN A 92 -2.31 14.59 2.94
CA GLN A 92 -3.45 15.37 3.44
C GLN A 92 -4.16 14.68 4.60
N GLU A 93 -4.84 15.47 5.44
CA GLU A 93 -5.64 14.97 6.56
C GLU A 93 -7.02 14.44 6.12
N GLU A 94 -7.14 13.89 4.93
CA GLU A 94 -8.37 13.25 4.46
C GLU A 94 -8.25 11.73 4.60
N PRO A 95 -9.07 11.09 5.47
CA PRO A 95 -8.96 9.66 5.71
C PRO A 95 -9.17 8.82 4.45
N GLY A 96 -8.21 7.92 4.16
CA GLY A 96 -8.28 6.98 3.04
C GLY A 96 -8.18 7.60 1.66
N VAL A 97 -7.80 8.87 1.58
CA VAL A 97 -7.69 9.58 0.30
C VAL A 97 -6.27 10.08 0.11
N VAL A 98 -5.78 9.93 -1.11
CA VAL A 98 -4.51 10.49 -1.57
C VAL A 98 -4.77 11.23 -2.88
N ALA A 99 -4.30 12.46 -2.98
CA ALA A 99 -4.28 13.18 -4.23
C ALA A 99 -2.86 13.25 -4.79
N HIS A 100 -2.74 13.20 -6.11
CA HIS A 100 -1.47 13.39 -6.80
C HIS A 100 -1.64 14.30 -8.00
N PHE A 101 -0.58 15.01 -8.34
CA PHE A 101 -0.52 16.00 -9.42
C PHE A 101 0.48 15.56 -10.47
N ASN A 102 0.06 15.54 -11.71
CA ASN A 102 0.92 15.35 -12.87
C ASN A 102 1.35 16.70 -13.44
N PRO A 103 2.61 17.12 -13.28
CA PRO A 103 3.08 18.41 -13.76
C PRO A 103 3.05 18.57 -15.28
N SER A 104 3.15 17.48 -16.04
CA SER A 104 3.16 17.51 -17.51
C SER A 104 1.80 17.82 -18.10
N THR A 105 0.72 17.40 -17.42
CA THR A 105 -0.66 17.61 -17.86
C THR A 105 -1.39 18.70 -17.09
N GLY A 106 -0.87 19.09 -15.93
CA GLY A 106 -1.53 20.01 -14.99
C GLY A 106 -2.75 19.39 -14.29
N VAL A 107 -2.91 18.07 -14.33
CA VAL A 107 -4.08 17.37 -13.80
C VAL A 107 -3.79 16.87 -12.39
N VAL A 108 -4.77 17.07 -11.50
CA VAL A 108 -4.80 16.44 -10.16
C VAL A 108 -5.75 15.25 -10.21
N THR A 109 -5.28 14.12 -9.72
CA THR A 109 -6.07 12.88 -9.57
C THR A 109 -6.25 12.56 -8.10
N ARG A 110 -7.38 11.93 -7.76
CA ARG A 110 -7.71 11.51 -6.41
C ARG A 110 -7.85 10.00 -6.37
N GLU A 111 -7.08 9.35 -5.50
CA GLU A 111 -7.16 7.93 -5.23
C GLU A 111 -7.82 7.70 -3.88
N GLN A 112 -8.66 6.67 -3.81
CA GLN A 112 -9.33 6.28 -2.58
C GLN A 112 -8.92 4.87 -2.18
N ILE A 113 -8.57 4.71 -0.91
CA ILE A 113 -8.29 3.41 -0.30
C ILE A 113 -9.45 3.06 0.61
N LEU A 114 -9.92 1.82 0.55
CA LEU A 114 -10.87 1.30 1.52
C LEU A 114 -10.18 1.21 2.89
N ILE A 115 -10.69 1.96 3.85
CA ILE A 115 -10.24 1.91 5.23
C ILE A 115 -11.07 0.85 5.94
N GLU A 116 -10.49 -0.32 6.18
CA GLU A 116 -11.21 -1.38 6.89
C GLU A 116 -11.29 -1.16 8.40
N TYR A 117 -10.35 -0.41 8.96
CA TYR A 117 -10.31 -0.05 10.38
C TYR A 117 -9.70 1.33 10.56
N SER A 118 -10.50 2.35 10.61
CA SER A 118 -10.11 3.62 11.19
C SER A 118 -10.69 3.72 12.59
N ASN A 119 -9.84 3.66 13.60
CA ASN A 119 -10.16 4.38 14.82
C ASN A 119 -9.66 5.81 14.59
N PRO A 120 -10.53 6.78 14.36
CA PRO A 120 -10.13 8.17 14.12
C PRO A 120 -9.53 8.80 15.38
N GLU A 121 -9.47 8.07 16.49
CA GLU A 121 -9.01 8.59 17.75
C GLU A 121 -7.47 8.65 17.83
N ARG A 122 -6.98 9.88 17.75
CA ARG A 122 -5.98 10.49 18.64
C ARG A 122 -4.50 10.39 18.38
N SER A 123 -4.00 9.67 17.44
CA SER A 123 -2.62 9.93 17.05
C SER A 123 -2.61 10.21 15.56
N ARG A 124 -2.14 11.38 15.17
CA ARG A 124 -1.78 11.63 13.77
C ARG A 124 -0.77 10.54 13.39
N PRO A 125 -1.19 9.46 12.71
CA PRO A 125 -0.20 8.58 12.14
C PRO A 125 0.57 9.45 11.17
N ALA A 126 1.88 9.41 11.25
CA ALA A 126 2.65 10.04 10.21
C ALA A 126 2.23 9.41 8.89
N PHE A 127 1.74 10.24 8.00
CA PHE A 127 1.43 9.84 6.65
C PHE A 127 2.75 9.65 5.92
N HIS A 128 2.93 8.56 5.23
CA HIS A 128 4.16 8.30 4.51
C HIS A 128 3.88 7.88 3.09
N ILE A 129 4.50 8.61 2.17
CA ILE A 129 4.67 8.17 0.79
C ILE A 129 6.15 7.86 0.62
N HIS A 130 6.46 6.69 0.09
CA HIS A 130 7.81 6.22 -0.09
C HIS A 130 7.93 5.39 -1.37
N GLU A 131 8.85 5.75 -2.24
CA GLU A 131 9.19 4.94 -3.39
C GLU A 131 10.41 4.08 -3.07
N ASP A 132 10.25 2.78 -3.16
CA ASP A 132 11.31 1.84 -2.84
C ASP A 132 12.32 1.68 -3.98
N VAL A 133 13.38 0.95 -3.72
CA VAL A 133 14.45 0.71 -4.72
C VAL A 133 13.98 -0.09 -5.93
N ASN A 134 12.87 -0.81 -5.84
CA ASN A 134 12.27 -1.59 -6.91
C ASN A 134 11.27 -0.78 -7.74
N GLY A 135 11.01 0.48 -7.36
CA GLY A 135 10.09 1.38 -8.06
C GLY A 135 8.62 1.26 -7.63
N TYR A 136 8.35 0.56 -6.54
CA TYR A 136 7.00 0.56 -5.96
C TYR A 136 6.79 1.82 -5.15
N LEU A 137 5.74 2.56 -5.46
CA LEU A 137 5.31 3.70 -4.67
C LEU A 137 4.35 3.22 -3.58
N TRP A 138 4.84 3.24 -2.34
CA TRP A 138 4.10 2.87 -1.16
C TRP A 138 3.40 4.08 -0.58
N VAL A 139 2.14 3.92 -0.25
CA VAL A 139 1.28 4.98 0.27
C VAL A 139 0.59 4.50 1.54
N HIS A 140 0.75 5.26 2.60
CA HIS A 140 0.08 5.06 3.88
C HIS A 140 -0.77 6.29 4.19
N PRO A 141 -2.04 6.35 3.73
CA PRO A 141 -2.87 7.52 3.91
C PRO A 141 -3.28 7.71 5.37
N TYR A 142 -3.63 8.94 5.68
CA TYR A 142 -4.20 9.27 6.98
C TYR A 142 -5.41 8.36 7.31
N GLY A 143 -5.47 7.88 8.55
CA GLY A 143 -6.55 6.99 8.99
C GLY A 143 -6.27 5.51 8.81
N GLY A 144 -5.15 5.13 8.24
CA GLY A 144 -4.70 3.73 8.15
C GLY A 144 -4.75 3.13 6.74
N GLY A 145 -4.36 1.87 6.68
CA GLY A 145 -4.12 1.15 5.44
C GLY A 145 -2.68 1.37 4.92
N PHE A 146 -2.11 0.35 4.33
CA PHE A 146 -0.84 0.41 3.64
C PHE A 146 -1.04 -0.16 2.24
N SER A 147 -0.68 0.62 1.23
CA SER A 147 -0.98 0.29 -0.16
C SER A 147 0.22 0.60 -1.03
N TYR A 148 0.26 0.04 -2.22
CA TYR A 148 1.15 0.50 -3.26
C TYR A 148 0.34 0.97 -4.46
N PHE A 149 0.87 1.94 -5.21
CA PHE A 149 0.27 2.39 -6.45
C PHE A 149 0.65 1.45 -7.59
N ASP A 150 -0.36 0.91 -8.26
CA ASP A 150 -0.20 0.12 -9.47
C ASP A 150 -0.33 1.05 -10.69
N PRO A 151 0.77 1.38 -11.39
CA PRO A 151 0.73 2.31 -12.51
C PRO A 151 0.01 1.76 -13.74
N GLN A 152 -0.17 0.44 -13.85
CA GLN A 152 -0.89 -0.18 -14.97
C GLN A 152 -2.40 -0.08 -14.74
N LYS A 153 -2.84 -0.34 -13.52
CA LYS A 153 -4.25 -0.24 -13.13
C LYS A 153 -4.65 1.17 -12.75
N LYS A 154 -3.67 2.07 -12.56
CA LYS A 154 -3.86 3.45 -12.08
C LYS A 154 -4.71 3.52 -10.80
N CYS A 155 -4.41 2.66 -9.86
CA CYS A 155 -5.12 2.61 -8.57
C CYS A 155 -4.19 2.20 -7.44
N LEU A 156 -4.60 2.51 -6.22
CA LEU A 156 -3.95 2.03 -5.01
C LEU A 156 -4.42 0.60 -4.70
N VAL A 157 -3.46 -0.30 -4.59
CA VAL A 157 -3.69 -1.70 -4.25
C VAL A 157 -3.35 -1.89 -2.77
N PRO A 158 -4.31 -2.32 -1.94
CA PRO A 158 -4.05 -2.60 -0.53
C PRO A 158 -2.97 -3.68 -0.36
N PHE A 159 -2.02 -3.41 0.51
CA PHE A 159 -0.99 -4.35 0.90
C PHE A 159 -1.09 -4.64 2.38
N TYR A 160 -2.11 -5.37 2.76
CA TYR A 160 -2.30 -5.88 4.10
C TYR A 160 -3.38 -6.93 4.08
N ASN A 161 -3.59 -7.55 5.19
CA ASN A 161 -4.55 -8.59 5.39
C ASN A 161 -5.96 -8.14 5.18
N GLY A 162 -6.65 -8.81 4.37
CA GLY A 162 -8.09 -8.86 4.47
C GLY A 162 -8.52 -9.48 5.80
N LEU A 163 -9.70 -9.11 6.28
CA LEU A 163 -10.39 -9.79 7.36
C LEU A 163 -10.37 -11.32 7.11
N GLY A 164 -9.72 -12.07 7.99
CA GLY A 164 -9.60 -13.52 7.87
C GLY A 164 -8.25 -14.06 7.45
N SER A 165 -7.30 -13.24 7.06
CA SER A 165 -5.94 -13.68 6.81
C SER A 165 -5.16 -13.74 8.12
N ARG A 166 -4.83 -14.94 8.57
CA ARG A 166 -4.20 -15.21 9.87
C ARG A 166 -2.73 -14.84 9.96
N ASP A 167 -2.07 -14.87 8.83
CA ASP A 167 -0.61 -14.81 8.78
C ASP A 167 -0.06 -13.40 8.70
N TRP A 168 -0.93 -12.45 8.76
CA TRP A 168 -0.55 -11.09 8.61
C TRP A 168 -0.30 -10.42 9.91
N ARG A 169 0.84 -9.93 9.98
CA ARG A 169 1.45 -9.46 11.20
C ARG A 169 1.69 -7.97 11.18
N PHE A 170 1.35 -7.32 10.07
CA PHE A 170 1.47 -5.89 9.98
C PHE A 170 0.46 -5.17 10.87
N SER A 171 0.93 -4.13 11.52
CA SER A 171 0.04 -3.11 12.03
C SER A 171 -0.41 -2.24 10.85
N ASN A 172 -1.70 -1.97 10.72
CA ASN A 172 -2.20 -1.01 9.74
C ASN A 172 -1.80 0.44 10.06
N LYS A 173 -1.11 0.66 11.19
CA LYS A 173 -0.53 1.94 11.57
C LYS A 173 0.97 1.87 11.40
N ILE A 174 1.50 2.61 10.44
CA ILE A 174 2.92 2.69 10.12
C ILE A 174 3.39 4.09 10.45
N HIS A 175 4.45 4.18 11.25
CA HIS A 175 5.06 5.46 11.61
C HIS A 175 6.07 5.95 10.58
N SER A 176 6.81 5.02 9.97
CA SER A 176 7.77 5.33 8.93
C SER A 176 8.08 4.10 8.09
N ALA A 177 8.53 4.34 6.87
CA ALA A 177 9.03 3.32 5.96
C ALA A 177 10.45 3.68 5.51
N PHE A 178 11.27 2.66 5.28
CA PHE A 178 12.66 2.83 4.86
C PHE A 178 13.08 1.65 3.96
N SER A 179 13.74 1.95 2.85
CA SER A 179 14.34 0.92 1.98
C SER A 179 15.83 0.79 2.25
N ASP A 180 16.29 -0.43 2.52
CA ASP A 180 17.71 -0.71 2.67
C ASP A 180 18.43 -0.88 1.32
N LYS A 181 19.76 -0.94 1.37
CA LYS A 181 20.58 -1.09 0.16
C LYS A 181 20.40 -2.45 -0.55
N GLN A 182 19.82 -3.44 0.13
CA GLN A 182 19.50 -4.75 -0.42
C GLN A 182 18.12 -4.80 -1.08
N GLY A 183 17.38 -3.70 -1.06
CA GLY A 183 16.05 -3.58 -1.64
C GLY A 183 14.93 -4.10 -0.75
N ASN A 184 15.17 -4.31 0.55
CA ASN A 184 14.10 -4.63 1.47
C ASN A 184 13.41 -3.35 1.94
N LEU A 185 12.10 -3.39 2.10
CA LEU A 185 11.34 -2.33 2.75
C LEU A 185 11.17 -2.67 4.24
N TRP A 186 11.52 -1.73 5.09
CA TRP A 186 11.33 -1.81 6.52
C TRP A 186 10.20 -0.89 6.95
N LEU A 187 9.30 -1.40 7.76
CA LEU A 187 8.12 -0.70 8.26
C LEU A 187 8.21 -0.57 9.78
N CYS A 188 8.25 0.66 10.28
CA CYS A 188 8.12 0.93 11.70
C CYS A 188 6.63 0.96 12.04
N THR A 189 6.13 -0.06 12.70
CA THR A 189 4.71 -0.21 13.01
C THR A 189 4.38 0.27 14.43
N HIS A 190 3.15 0.71 14.63
CA HIS A 190 2.70 1.21 15.94
C HIS A 190 2.71 0.14 17.05
N SER A 191 2.34 -1.09 16.72
CA SER A 191 2.09 -2.12 17.75
C SER A 191 2.81 -3.45 17.51
N LYS A 192 3.49 -3.62 16.38
CA LYS A 192 4.16 -4.85 16.00
C LYS A 192 5.68 -4.72 15.87
N GLY A 193 6.22 -3.56 16.25
CA GLY A 193 7.65 -3.28 16.16
C GLY A 193 8.11 -3.01 14.73
N LEU A 194 9.23 -3.59 14.35
CA LEU A 194 9.86 -3.41 13.05
C LEU A 194 9.55 -4.62 12.16
N GLU A 195 8.88 -4.37 11.05
CA GLU A 195 8.52 -5.37 10.05
C GLU A 195 9.40 -5.23 8.81
N LYS A 196 9.78 -6.36 8.21
CA LYS A 196 10.59 -6.42 7.00
C LYS A 196 9.79 -7.02 5.85
N VAL A 197 9.70 -6.28 4.75
CA VAL A 197 9.13 -6.74 3.49
C VAL A 197 10.29 -7.06 2.53
N THR A 198 10.36 -8.30 2.06
CA THR A 198 11.34 -8.74 1.06
C THR A 198 10.64 -9.08 -0.24
N TYR A 199 11.10 -8.50 -1.34
CA TYR A 199 10.59 -8.76 -2.70
C TYR A 199 11.33 -9.95 -3.31
N ARG A 200 11.30 -11.09 -2.65
CA ARG A 200 11.81 -12.31 -3.25
C ARG A 200 10.66 -13.10 -3.85
N ASN A 201 10.83 -13.55 -5.07
CA ASN A 201 10.04 -14.66 -5.57
C ASN A 201 10.31 -15.85 -4.65
N VAL A 202 9.42 -16.06 -3.69
CA VAL A 202 9.49 -17.22 -2.82
C VAL A 202 8.95 -18.36 -3.67
N PRO A 203 9.76 -19.39 -4.00
CA PRO A 203 9.28 -20.50 -4.82
C PRO A 203 8.30 -21.41 -4.08
N PHE A 204 7.85 -20.97 -2.91
CA PHE A 204 6.90 -21.68 -2.07
C PHE A 204 5.60 -20.89 -1.98
N ALA A 205 4.49 -21.51 -2.36
CA ALA A 205 3.17 -21.00 -2.11
C ALA A 205 2.60 -21.65 -0.84
N MET A 206 2.04 -20.84 0.04
CA MET A 206 1.30 -21.35 1.19
C MET A 206 -0.16 -21.63 0.78
N MET A 207 -0.63 -22.80 1.13
CA MET A 207 -2.02 -23.20 0.93
C MET A 207 -2.61 -23.62 2.27
N THR A 208 -3.69 -22.97 2.68
CA THR A 208 -4.45 -23.31 3.87
C THR A 208 -5.73 -24.02 3.44
N PRO A 209 -5.96 -25.29 3.80
CA PRO A 209 -7.11 -26.06 3.36
C PRO A 209 -8.46 -25.41 3.70
N MET A 210 -8.57 -24.79 4.88
CA MET A 210 -9.78 -24.08 5.33
C MET A 210 -9.40 -22.69 5.83
N PRO A 211 -9.23 -21.71 4.92
CA PRO A 211 -8.67 -20.40 5.25
C PRO A 211 -9.52 -19.57 6.23
N HIS A 212 -10.81 -19.88 6.35
CA HIS A 212 -11.72 -19.17 7.26
C HIS A 212 -11.84 -19.80 8.64
N GLU A 213 -11.20 -20.95 8.86
CA GLU A 213 -11.23 -21.64 10.13
C GLU A 213 -9.90 -21.46 10.88
N HIS A 214 -9.97 -20.71 11.96
CA HIS A 214 -8.82 -20.47 12.84
C HIS A 214 -8.58 -21.65 13.79
N GLU A 215 -7.32 -22.12 13.87
CA GLU A 215 -6.86 -23.18 14.82
C GLU A 215 -7.71 -24.45 14.84
N SER A 216 -8.19 -24.87 13.69
CA SER A 216 -8.99 -26.05 13.61
C SER A 216 -8.16 -27.24 13.12
N LEU A 217 -8.58 -28.43 13.50
CA LEU A 217 -8.04 -29.71 13.01
C LEU A 217 -8.18 -29.83 11.47
N HIS A 218 -9.04 -28.99 10.88
CA HIS A 218 -9.27 -28.88 9.46
C HIS A 218 -8.11 -28.24 8.67
N ASN A 219 -7.13 -27.67 9.37
CA ASN A 219 -5.91 -27.12 8.75
C ASN A 219 -4.64 -27.88 9.15
N GLU A 220 -4.76 -28.91 9.97
CA GLU A 220 -3.62 -29.74 10.35
C GLU A 220 -3.41 -30.86 9.32
N VAL A 221 -2.51 -30.64 8.36
CA VAL A 221 -2.20 -31.58 7.28
C VAL A 221 -1.35 -32.73 7.82
N ARG A 222 -1.76 -33.97 7.52
CA ARG A 222 -1.10 -35.22 7.94
C ARG A 222 -0.50 -35.99 6.77
N ALA A 223 -1.13 -35.92 5.60
CA ALA A 223 -0.66 -36.62 4.40
C ALA A 223 -0.91 -35.78 3.16
N LEU A 224 -0.01 -35.88 2.20
CA LEU A 224 -0.09 -35.23 0.89
C LEU A 224 0.31 -36.21 -0.20
N CYS A 225 -0.42 -36.16 -1.33
CA CYS A 225 -0.05 -36.86 -2.54
C CYS A 225 -0.56 -36.07 -3.75
N GLU A 226 0.28 -35.92 -4.77
CA GLU A 226 -0.14 -35.41 -6.07
C GLU A 226 -0.33 -36.62 -7.01
N ASP A 227 -1.51 -36.71 -7.66
CA ASP A 227 -1.78 -37.77 -8.62
C ASP A 227 -1.28 -37.45 -10.04
N LYS A 228 -1.31 -38.40 -10.93
CA LYS A 228 -0.85 -38.25 -12.32
C LYS A 228 -1.63 -37.20 -13.12
N LEU A 229 -2.79 -36.77 -12.63
CA LEU A 229 -3.61 -35.72 -13.23
C LEU A 229 -3.29 -34.34 -12.64
N GLY A 230 -2.35 -34.28 -11.68
CA GLY A 230 -1.98 -33.03 -10.98
C GLY A 230 -2.94 -32.67 -9.83
N ASN A 231 -3.89 -33.50 -9.49
CA ASN A 231 -4.76 -33.23 -8.34
C ASN A 231 -3.95 -33.46 -7.04
N LEU A 232 -4.12 -32.55 -6.10
CA LEU A 232 -3.51 -32.62 -4.77
C LEU A 232 -4.49 -33.24 -3.78
N TRP A 233 -4.10 -34.36 -3.20
CA TRP A 233 -4.84 -35.09 -2.16
C TRP A 233 -4.29 -34.72 -0.80
N VAL A 234 -5.13 -34.18 0.07
CA VAL A 234 -4.74 -33.61 1.35
C VAL A 234 -5.49 -34.33 2.47
N GLY A 235 -4.78 -35.15 3.22
CA GLY A 235 -5.27 -35.80 4.42
C GLY A 235 -5.13 -34.91 5.64
N LEU A 236 -6.25 -34.61 6.31
CA LEU A 236 -6.29 -33.71 7.45
C LEU A 236 -6.52 -34.48 8.76
N LYS A 237 -6.20 -33.83 9.87
CA LYS A 237 -6.39 -34.41 11.21
C LYS A 237 -7.85 -34.57 11.61
N ASP A 238 -8.76 -33.81 10.97
CA ASP A 238 -10.20 -33.99 11.12
C ASP A 238 -10.70 -35.33 10.56
N GLY A 239 -9.81 -36.06 9.88
CA GLY A 239 -10.10 -37.35 9.25
C GLY A 239 -10.72 -37.23 7.86
N ILE A 240 -10.78 -36.06 7.27
CA ILE A 240 -11.32 -35.85 5.93
C ILE A 240 -10.18 -35.77 4.92
N LEU A 241 -10.33 -36.49 3.81
CA LEU A 241 -9.41 -36.41 2.67
C LEU A 241 -9.97 -35.43 1.64
N ARG A 242 -9.34 -34.25 1.52
CA ARG A 242 -9.74 -33.21 0.57
C ARG A 242 -8.91 -33.24 -0.71
N ILE A 243 -9.54 -32.89 -1.80
CA ILE A 243 -8.94 -32.96 -3.13
C ILE A 243 -9.00 -31.56 -3.78
N TYR A 244 -7.89 -31.15 -4.36
CA TYR A 244 -7.75 -29.92 -5.13
C TYR A 244 -7.26 -30.27 -6.53
N ASP A 245 -7.63 -29.47 -7.54
CA ASP A 245 -7.14 -29.67 -8.90
C ASP A 245 -5.68 -29.18 -9.07
N ALA A 246 -5.18 -29.24 -10.31
CA ALA A 246 -3.82 -28.80 -10.64
C ALA A 246 -3.58 -27.31 -10.34
N ASP A 247 -4.62 -26.48 -10.41
CA ASP A 247 -4.59 -25.05 -10.08
C ASP A 247 -4.81 -24.78 -8.59
N ARG A 248 -4.90 -25.85 -7.79
CA ARG A 248 -5.16 -25.79 -6.34
C ARG A 248 -6.55 -25.28 -5.97
N THR A 249 -7.51 -25.39 -6.91
CA THR A 249 -8.93 -25.12 -6.65
C THR A 249 -9.58 -26.33 -5.97
N TYR A 250 -10.37 -26.07 -4.93
CA TYR A 250 -11.04 -27.13 -4.17
C TYR A 250 -12.08 -27.89 -5.00
N LYS A 251 -11.92 -29.20 -5.15
CA LYS A 251 -12.85 -30.10 -5.86
C LYS A 251 -13.85 -30.80 -4.95
N GLY A 252 -13.53 -30.91 -3.68
CA GLY A 252 -14.35 -31.65 -2.74
C GLY A 252 -13.55 -32.61 -1.86
N TYR A 253 -14.21 -33.55 -1.27
CA TYR A 253 -13.64 -34.60 -0.42
C TYR A 253 -14.06 -35.99 -0.94
N LEU A 254 -13.30 -37.00 -0.51
CA LEU A 254 -13.66 -38.39 -0.81
C LEU A 254 -14.87 -38.80 0.02
N THR A 255 -15.94 -39.25 -0.64
CA THR A 255 -17.15 -39.73 0.01
C THR A 255 -17.14 -41.24 0.22
N GLU A 256 -17.97 -41.76 1.13
CA GLU A 256 -18.12 -43.20 1.39
C GLU A 256 -18.50 -44.00 0.14
N ASN A 257 -19.08 -43.36 -0.85
CA ASN A 257 -19.39 -43.97 -2.15
C ASN A 257 -18.20 -44.05 -3.12
N GLY A 258 -17.00 -43.60 -2.68
CA GLY A 258 -15.78 -43.62 -3.47
C GLY A 258 -15.68 -42.54 -4.54
N ILE A 259 -16.49 -41.49 -4.48
CA ILE A 259 -16.47 -40.36 -5.41
C ILE A 259 -15.98 -39.08 -4.73
N ILE A 260 -15.39 -38.20 -5.52
CA ILE A 260 -14.99 -36.84 -5.07
C ILE A 260 -16.21 -35.93 -5.24
N SER A 261 -16.67 -35.30 -4.14
CA SER A 261 -17.85 -34.46 -4.15
C SER A 261 -17.76 -33.42 -3.04
N THR A 262 -18.48 -32.30 -3.20
CA THR A 262 -18.70 -31.32 -2.16
C THR A 262 -19.93 -31.59 -1.28
N VAL A 263 -20.68 -32.63 -1.65
CA VAL A 263 -21.88 -33.07 -0.94
C VAL A 263 -21.81 -34.57 -0.67
N GLY A 264 -22.48 -35.02 0.39
CA GLY A 264 -22.49 -36.44 0.81
C GLY A 264 -21.69 -36.68 2.10
N THR A 265 -21.64 -37.93 2.53
CA THR A 265 -20.91 -38.34 3.73
C THR A 265 -19.44 -38.54 3.40
N PRO A 266 -18.52 -37.77 4.02
CA PRO A 266 -17.07 -37.96 3.80
C PRO A 266 -16.61 -39.28 4.40
N VAL A 267 -15.67 -39.95 3.73
CA VAL A 267 -14.88 -41.02 4.35
C VAL A 267 -14.14 -40.40 5.53
N LYS A 268 -14.31 -40.99 6.71
CA LYS A 268 -13.63 -40.54 7.94
C LYS A 268 -12.50 -41.48 8.29
N GLY A 269 -11.37 -40.92 8.49
CA GLY A 269 -10.16 -41.62 8.93
C GLY A 269 -8.92 -40.78 8.67
N THR A 270 -8.11 -40.56 9.69
CA THR A 270 -6.87 -39.77 9.54
C THR A 270 -5.90 -40.49 8.64
N ALA A 271 -5.69 -39.97 7.44
CA ALA A 271 -4.68 -40.48 6.52
C ALA A 271 -3.30 -39.95 6.99
N TYR A 272 -2.38 -40.85 7.28
CA TYR A 272 -0.97 -40.54 7.57
C TYR A 272 -0.07 -40.73 6.36
N PHE A 273 -0.54 -41.43 5.36
CA PHE A 273 0.20 -41.72 4.15
C PHE A 273 -0.78 -41.93 2.98
N ILE A 274 -0.44 -41.35 1.83
CA ILE A 274 -1.19 -41.48 0.60
C ILE A 274 -0.20 -41.82 -0.51
N ILE A 275 -0.47 -42.85 -1.28
CA ILE A 275 0.34 -43.21 -2.45
C ILE A 275 -0.54 -43.45 -3.66
N GLN A 276 0.02 -43.14 -4.82
CA GLN A 276 -0.56 -43.52 -6.09
C GLN A 276 0.13 -44.81 -6.59
N ASP A 277 -0.66 -45.78 -6.99
CA ASP A 277 -0.17 -46.99 -7.70
C ASP A 277 0.40 -46.61 -9.07
N SER A 278 1.41 -47.34 -9.50
CA SER A 278 2.05 -47.18 -10.82
C SER A 278 1.18 -47.70 -11.98
N LYS A 279 0.12 -48.44 -11.68
CA LYS A 279 -0.79 -49.04 -12.68
C LYS A 279 -1.79 -48.04 -13.26
#